data_bf51e053d37a5afb0ba153057709e1be
#
_entry.id   bf51e053d37a5afb0ba153057709e1be
#
_cell.length_a   1.000
_cell.length_b   1.000
_cell.length_c   1.000
_cell.angle_alpha   90.00
_cell.angle_beta   90.00
_cell.angle_gamma   90.00
#
_symmetry.space_group_name_H-M   'P 1'
#
loop_
_entity.id
_entity.type
_entity.pdbx_description
1 polymer ?
#
loop_
_entity_poly.entity_id
_entity_poly.type
_entity_poly.pdbx_seq_one_letter_code
_entity_poly.pdbx_strand_id
1 'polypeptide(L)'
;MIKPSAPLKSKIDLAVRRIEAQVQYLQSAQSRFTDRDKYLFSKVVDAYQKNQHQRANVFANELAELRKMANFMMNAELALERVVLRLRTVSQLGSVVVNLAPATRVLDSVRSGIAGVLPNAERELEGVGMMLNDIMVEAGQTTGIGPDIEVAGEDARKILDEAATVAEQRMKEKFPELPLLKQPQEYQEDLGYSQY
;
A
#
# COMPACT_ATOMS: atom_id res chain seq x y z
N MET A 1 -4.75 -11.01 32.52
CA MET A 1 -3.90 -10.53 31.42
C MET A 1 -2.46 -10.92 31.74
N ILE A 2 -1.88 -11.85 30.98
CA ILE A 2 -0.49 -12.30 31.18
C ILE A 2 0.42 -11.35 30.37
N LYS A 3 1.30 -10.63 31.06
CA LYS A 3 2.32 -9.81 30.39
C LYS A 3 3.30 -10.73 29.65
N PRO A 4 3.72 -10.39 28.42
CA PRO A 4 4.69 -11.20 27.70
C PRO A 4 5.99 -11.31 28.52
N SER A 5 6.62 -12.48 28.46
CA SER A 5 7.95 -12.69 29.07
C SER A 5 8.98 -11.74 28.44
N ALA A 6 10.05 -11.40 29.18
CA ALA A 6 11.07 -10.50 28.69
C ALA A 6 11.67 -10.89 27.32
N PRO A 7 11.95 -12.18 27.02
CA PRO A 7 12.41 -12.58 25.69
C PRO A 7 11.33 -12.36 24.59
N LEU A 8 10.05 -12.58 24.89
CA LEU A 8 8.96 -12.37 23.92
C LEU A 8 8.77 -10.90 23.56
N LYS A 9 8.86 -10.01 24.57
CA LYS A 9 8.83 -8.57 24.36
C LYS A 9 9.97 -8.12 23.45
N SER A 10 11.18 -8.59 23.66
CA SER A 10 12.34 -8.25 22.83
C SER A 10 12.15 -8.69 21.37
N LYS A 11 11.53 -9.85 21.12
CA LYS A 11 11.20 -10.31 19.77
C LYS A 11 10.16 -9.42 19.09
N ILE A 12 9.11 -9.02 19.81
CA ILE A 12 8.09 -8.07 19.30
C ILE A 12 8.73 -6.72 18.98
N ASP A 13 9.57 -6.18 19.86
CA ASP A 13 10.25 -4.91 19.63
C ASP A 13 11.20 -4.97 18.43
N LEU A 14 11.82 -6.13 18.16
CA LEU A 14 12.61 -6.34 16.95
C LEU A 14 11.73 -6.34 15.70
N ALA A 15 10.60 -7.05 15.71
CA ALA A 15 9.65 -7.05 14.61
C ALA A 15 9.15 -5.64 14.30
N VAL A 16 8.79 -4.87 15.33
CA VAL A 16 8.38 -3.46 15.20
C VAL A 16 9.44 -2.64 14.47
N ARG A 17 10.71 -2.71 14.93
CA ARG A 17 11.79 -1.94 14.27
C ARG A 17 12.00 -2.34 12.81
N ARG A 18 11.87 -3.63 12.49
CA ARG A 18 11.99 -4.10 11.09
C ARG A 18 10.84 -3.58 10.22
N ILE A 19 9.61 -3.58 10.73
CA ILE A 19 8.45 -3.02 10.01
C ILE A 19 8.64 -1.50 9.82
N GLU A 20 9.06 -0.77 10.84
CA GLU A 20 9.33 0.68 10.75
C GLU A 20 10.39 1.01 9.69
N ALA A 21 11.42 0.19 9.57
CA ALA A 21 12.40 0.34 8.50
C ALA A 21 11.77 0.16 7.11
N GLN A 22 10.79 -0.75 6.96
CA GLN A 22 10.06 -0.91 5.70
C GLN A 22 9.09 0.24 5.43
N VAL A 23 8.45 0.81 6.44
CA VAL A 23 7.65 2.04 6.31
C VAL A 23 8.51 3.16 5.74
N GLN A 24 9.69 3.40 6.30
CA GLN A 24 10.62 4.43 5.80
C GLN A 24 11.10 4.15 4.36
N TYR A 25 11.32 2.87 4.04
CA TYR A 25 11.70 2.47 2.68
C TYR A 25 10.57 2.75 1.67
N LEU A 26 9.32 2.44 2.02
CA LEU A 26 8.14 2.75 1.20
C LEU A 26 7.96 4.27 1.02
N GLN A 27 8.14 5.07 2.07
CA GLN A 27 8.11 6.53 2.01
C GLN A 27 9.15 7.09 1.05
N SER A 28 10.37 6.56 1.12
CA SER A 28 11.46 6.95 0.21
C SER A 28 11.15 6.57 -1.25
N ALA A 29 10.52 5.42 -1.47
CA ALA A 29 10.09 5.01 -2.80
C ALA A 29 8.96 5.92 -3.33
N GLN A 30 7.98 6.28 -2.49
CA GLN A 30 6.90 7.22 -2.87
C GLN A 30 7.43 8.58 -3.33
N SER A 31 8.50 9.10 -2.74
CA SER A 31 9.11 10.35 -3.19
C SER A 31 9.51 10.27 -4.67
N ARG A 32 10.13 9.16 -5.08
CA ARG A 32 10.51 8.93 -6.49
C ARG A 32 9.29 8.86 -7.43
N PHE A 33 8.19 8.27 -6.95
CA PHE A 33 6.94 8.24 -7.74
C PHE A 33 6.35 9.64 -7.91
N THR A 34 6.40 10.48 -6.88
CA THR A 34 5.95 11.87 -6.95
C THR A 34 6.77 12.68 -7.97
N ASP A 35 8.09 12.51 -8.00
CA ASP A 35 8.94 13.20 -8.98
C ASP A 35 8.68 12.69 -10.41
N ARG A 36 8.47 11.38 -10.57
CA ARG A 36 8.12 10.80 -11.87
C ARG A 36 6.73 11.24 -12.34
N ASP A 37 5.75 11.36 -11.42
CA ASP A 37 4.42 11.91 -11.73
C ASP A 37 4.52 13.30 -12.32
N LYS A 38 5.22 14.21 -11.64
CA LYS A 38 5.42 15.59 -12.12
C LYS A 38 6.03 15.61 -13.52
N TYR A 39 7.03 14.77 -13.75
CA TYR A 39 7.67 14.65 -15.08
C TYR A 39 6.67 14.18 -16.14
N LEU A 40 5.96 13.06 -15.90
CA LEU A 40 4.98 12.53 -16.85
C LEU A 40 3.82 13.49 -17.07
N PHE A 41 3.31 14.12 -16.01
CA PHE A 41 2.25 15.12 -16.09
C PHE A 41 2.66 16.28 -17.02
N SER A 42 3.88 16.82 -16.84
CA SER A 42 4.39 17.88 -17.72
C SER A 42 4.50 17.42 -19.17
N LYS A 43 4.85 16.14 -19.43
CA LYS A 43 4.91 15.56 -20.78
C LYS A 43 3.53 15.42 -21.42
N VAL A 44 2.52 15.05 -20.64
CA VAL A 44 1.12 15.01 -21.13
C VAL A 44 0.69 16.40 -21.59
N VAL A 45 0.89 17.41 -20.73
CA VAL A 45 0.49 18.80 -21.03
C VAL A 45 1.23 19.34 -22.25
N ASP A 46 2.55 19.17 -22.32
CA ASP A 46 3.38 19.62 -23.44
C ASP A 46 2.97 18.96 -24.77
N ALA A 47 2.76 17.66 -24.78
CA ALA A 47 2.32 16.94 -25.98
C ALA A 47 0.90 17.39 -26.42
N TYR A 48 0.01 17.63 -25.45
CA TYR A 48 -1.33 18.13 -25.75
C TYR A 48 -1.32 19.53 -26.35
N GLN A 49 -0.55 20.46 -25.77
CA GLN A 49 -0.38 21.83 -26.30
C GLN A 49 0.18 21.87 -27.72
N LYS A 50 1.00 20.86 -28.09
CA LYS A 50 1.55 20.69 -29.43
C LYS A 50 0.65 19.92 -30.40
N ASN A 51 -0.61 19.65 -30.02
CA ASN A 51 -1.56 18.83 -30.79
C ASN A 51 -1.06 17.40 -31.10
N GLN A 52 -0.12 16.87 -30.31
CA GLN A 52 0.42 15.51 -30.43
C GLN A 52 -0.43 14.52 -29.62
N HIS A 53 -1.72 14.37 -29.97
CA HIS A 53 -2.70 13.63 -29.16
C HIS A 53 -2.30 12.17 -28.89
N GLN A 54 -1.76 11.44 -29.87
CA GLN A 54 -1.30 10.06 -29.67
C GLN A 54 -0.19 9.98 -28.61
N ARG A 55 0.75 10.90 -28.65
CA ARG A 55 1.84 10.97 -27.70
C ARG A 55 1.37 11.38 -26.30
N ALA A 56 0.43 12.31 -26.21
CA ALA A 56 -0.21 12.69 -24.97
C ALA A 56 -0.92 11.49 -24.32
N ASN A 57 -1.65 10.68 -25.10
CA ASN A 57 -2.32 9.47 -24.62
C ASN A 57 -1.33 8.43 -24.08
N VAL A 58 -0.19 8.23 -24.74
CA VAL A 58 0.85 7.31 -24.22
C VAL A 58 1.36 7.76 -22.86
N PHE A 59 1.72 9.04 -22.71
CA PHE A 59 2.17 9.58 -21.42
C PHE A 59 1.06 9.56 -20.34
N ALA A 60 -0.19 9.80 -20.72
CA ALA A 60 -1.32 9.73 -19.79
C ALA A 60 -1.55 8.30 -19.27
N ASN A 61 -1.41 7.29 -20.13
CA ASN A 61 -1.50 5.89 -19.70
C ASN A 61 -0.34 5.51 -18.77
N GLU A 62 0.90 5.90 -19.08
CA GLU A 62 2.04 5.73 -18.16
C GLU A 62 1.80 6.39 -16.82
N LEU A 63 1.26 7.62 -16.83
CA LEU A 63 0.95 8.36 -15.62
C LEU A 63 -0.14 7.66 -14.79
N ALA A 64 -1.17 7.12 -15.43
CA ALA A 64 -2.23 6.38 -14.75
C ALA A 64 -1.68 5.12 -14.06
N GLU A 65 -0.82 4.34 -14.73
CA GLU A 65 -0.19 3.16 -14.13
C GLU A 65 0.75 3.54 -12.97
N LEU A 66 1.53 4.61 -13.13
CA LEU A 66 2.38 5.13 -12.06
C LEU A 66 1.56 5.49 -10.82
N ARG A 67 0.41 6.15 -11.00
CA ARG A 67 -0.49 6.56 -9.91
C ARG A 67 -1.15 5.38 -9.20
N LYS A 68 -1.51 4.32 -9.92
CA LYS A 68 -1.99 3.07 -9.32
C LYS A 68 -0.93 2.48 -8.40
N MET A 69 0.33 2.41 -8.85
CA MET A 69 1.44 1.94 -8.01
C MET A 69 1.67 2.85 -6.80
N ALA A 70 1.66 4.17 -6.98
CA ALA A 70 1.83 5.12 -5.89
C ALA A 70 0.73 4.98 -4.82
N ASN A 71 -0.53 4.80 -5.25
CA ASN A 71 -1.66 4.54 -4.35
C ASN A 71 -1.46 3.24 -3.57
N PHE A 72 -1.07 2.17 -4.27
CA PHE A 72 -0.81 0.88 -3.63
C PHE A 72 0.30 0.99 -2.57
N MET A 73 1.40 1.67 -2.87
CA MET A 73 2.49 1.86 -1.92
C MET A 73 2.09 2.70 -0.71
N MET A 74 1.23 3.69 -0.90
CA MET A 74 0.68 4.50 0.19
C MET A 74 -0.23 3.66 1.10
N ASN A 75 -1.08 2.80 0.52
CA ASN A 75 -1.88 1.85 1.28
C ASN A 75 -1.01 0.90 2.11
N ALA A 76 0.05 0.36 1.51
CA ALA A 76 1.00 -0.52 2.17
C ALA A 76 1.70 0.17 3.36
N GLU A 77 2.18 1.40 3.15
CA GLU A 77 2.79 2.22 4.21
C GLU A 77 1.85 2.39 5.40
N LEU A 78 0.63 2.88 5.15
CA LEU A 78 -0.36 3.16 6.20
C LEU A 78 -0.81 1.87 6.93
N ALA A 79 -0.96 0.77 6.20
CA ALA A 79 -1.29 -0.52 6.81
C ALA A 79 -0.16 -1.00 7.74
N LEU A 80 1.10 -0.85 7.33
CA LEU A 80 2.26 -1.20 8.17
C LEU A 80 2.39 -0.28 9.39
N GLU A 81 2.11 1.01 9.26
CA GLU A 81 2.06 1.93 10.43
C GLU A 81 1.03 1.47 11.47
N ARG A 82 -0.15 1.04 11.04
CA ARG A 82 -1.18 0.50 11.93
C ARG A 82 -0.76 -0.80 12.59
N VAL A 83 -0.07 -1.68 11.85
CA VAL A 83 0.53 -2.89 12.42
C VAL A 83 1.54 -2.53 13.50
N VAL A 84 2.41 -1.58 13.28
CA VAL A 84 3.38 -1.08 14.28
C VAL A 84 2.67 -0.61 15.54
N LEU A 85 1.63 0.23 15.42
CA LEU A 85 0.86 0.72 16.57
C LEU A 85 0.24 -0.43 17.34
N ARG A 86 -0.35 -1.42 16.64
CA ARG A 86 -0.95 -2.60 17.27
C ARG A 86 0.08 -3.45 18.00
N LEU A 87 1.24 -3.71 17.40
CA LEU A 87 2.33 -4.47 18.03
C LEU A 87 2.88 -3.79 19.28
N ARG A 88 3.02 -2.46 19.26
CA ARG A 88 3.45 -1.69 20.43
C ARG A 88 2.44 -1.78 21.59
N THR A 89 1.15 -1.79 21.29
CA THR A 89 0.09 -1.97 22.28
C THR A 89 0.16 -3.37 22.89
N VAL A 90 0.41 -4.40 22.09
CA VAL A 90 0.58 -5.79 22.57
C VAL A 90 1.75 -5.93 23.53
N SER A 91 2.87 -5.30 23.20
CA SER A 91 4.07 -5.28 24.06
C SER A 91 3.81 -4.71 25.44
N GLN A 92 2.78 -3.87 25.59
CA GLN A 92 2.42 -3.20 26.85
C GLN A 92 1.27 -3.89 27.62
N LEU A 93 0.27 -4.46 26.93
CA LEU A 93 -1.02 -4.82 27.51
C LEU A 93 -1.42 -6.32 27.46
N GLY A 94 -0.67 -7.16 26.78
CA GLY A 94 -0.61 -8.58 27.11
C GLY A 94 -1.58 -9.59 26.53
N SER A 95 -2.22 -9.46 25.37
CA SER A 95 -2.83 -10.59 24.66
C SER A 95 -2.07 -10.84 23.34
N VAL A 96 -0.93 -11.54 23.44
CA VAL A 96 0.01 -11.69 22.32
C VAL A 96 -0.64 -12.34 21.11
N VAL A 97 -1.23 -13.52 21.25
CA VAL A 97 -1.75 -14.33 20.13
C VAL A 97 -2.88 -13.63 19.37
N VAL A 98 -3.87 -13.10 20.10
CA VAL A 98 -5.06 -12.45 19.50
C VAL A 98 -4.69 -11.21 18.69
N ASN A 99 -3.68 -10.47 19.11
CA ASN A 99 -3.29 -9.23 18.46
C ASN A 99 -2.26 -9.42 17.35
N LEU A 100 -1.45 -10.49 17.37
CA LEU A 100 -0.46 -10.77 16.33
C LEU A 100 -1.07 -11.38 15.06
N ALA A 101 -2.12 -12.20 15.19
CA ALA A 101 -2.72 -12.86 14.03
C ALA A 101 -3.25 -11.88 12.98
N PRO A 102 -3.97 -10.78 13.29
CA PRO A 102 -4.31 -9.76 12.30
C PRO A 102 -3.10 -9.07 11.68
N ALA A 103 -2.07 -8.79 12.50
CA ALA A 103 -0.84 -8.15 12.02
C ALA A 103 -0.13 -9.00 10.97
N THR A 104 -0.01 -10.31 11.18
CA THR A 104 0.58 -11.24 10.22
C THR A 104 -0.18 -11.25 8.89
N ARG A 105 -1.52 -11.24 8.94
CA ARG A 105 -2.36 -11.19 7.72
C ARG A 105 -2.20 -9.89 6.94
N VAL A 106 -2.11 -8.76 7.63
CA VAL A 106 -1.82 -7.47 6.98
C VAL A 106 -0.45 -7.49 6.30
N LEU A 107 0.59 -8.03 6.99
CA LEU A 107 1.92 -8.19 6.40
C LEU A 107 1.91 -9.06 5.14
N ASP A 108 1.18 -10.18 5.15
CA ASP A 108 1.05 -11.05 3.98
C ASP A 108 0.34 -10.35 2.81
N SER A 109 -0.71 -9.58 3.10
CA SER A 109 -1.42 -8.80 2.08
C SER A 109 -0.52 -7.71 1.47
N VAL A 110 0.20 -6.96 2.31
CA VAL A 110 1.14 -5.93 1.85
C VAL A 110 2.27 -6.56 1.05
N ARG A 111 2.88 -7.64 1.55
CA ARG A 111 3.94 -8.38 0.86
C ARG A 111 3.52 -8.80 -0.53
N SER A 112 2.34 -9.44 -0.64
CA SER A 112 1.81 -9.91 -1.93
C SER A 112 1.60 -8.78 -2.92
N GLY A 113 1.18 -7.62 -2.47
CA GLY A 113 0.94 -6.48 -3.33
C GLY A 113 2.20 -5.74 -3.76
N ILE A 114 3.30 -5.73 -2.97
CA ILE A 114 4.58 -5.13 -3.38
C ILE A 114 5.48 -6.12 -4.12
N ALA A 115 5.07 -7.38 -4.25
CA ALA A 115 5.80 -8.41 -4.97
C ALA A 115 6.11 -7.96 -6.40
N GLY A 116 7.37 -8.11 -6.83
CA GLY A 116 7.82 -7.67 -8.14
C GLY A 116 8.08 -6.18 -8.31
N VAL A 117 7.55 -5.31 -7.44
CA VAL A 117 7.80 -3.86 -7.46
C VAL A 117 8.97 -3.49 -6.53
N LEU A 118 8.98 -4.05 -5.33
CA LEU A 118 9.99 -3.82 -4.29
C LEU A 118 10.49 -5.14 -3.70
N PRO A 119 11.29 -5.92 -4.42
CA PRO A 119 11.69 -7.27 -4.01
C PRO A 119 12.49 -7.31 -2.70
N ASN A 120 13.18 -6.23 -2.33
CA ASN A 120 13.87 -6.16 -1.04
C ASN A 120 12.88 -6.01 0.12
N ALA A 121 11.86 -5.14 0.00
CA ALA A 121 10.82 -4.99 1.01
C ALA A 121 9.98 -6.26 1.13
N GLU A 122 9.66 -6.92 0.02
CA GLU A 122 8.94 -8.20 0.00
C GLU A 122 9.64 -9.24 0.88
N ARG A 123 10.95 -9.47 0.67
CA ARG A 123 11.74 -10.43 1.46
C ARG A 123 11.84 -10.05 2.94
N GLU A 124 11.98 -8.78 3.24
CA GLU A 124 12.03 -8.30 4.62
C GLU A 124 10.70 -8.50 5.35
N LEU A 125 9.57 -8.22 4.69
CA LEU A 125 8.24 -8.44 5.26
C LEU A 125 7.94 -9.93 5.45
N GLU A 126 8.40 -10.79 4.54
CA GLU A 126 8.33 -12.25 4.71
C GLU A 126 9.06 -12.69 5.98
N GLY A 127 10.29 -12.24 6.19
CA GLY A 127 11.07 -12.56 7.39
C GLY A 127 10.42 -12.04 8.67
N VAL A 128 9.77 -10.88 8.62
CA VAL A 128 8.99 -10.36 9.77
C VAL A 128 7.74 -11.21 10.00
N GLY A 129 7.02 -11.61 8.96
CA GLY A 129 5.86 -12.48 9.05
C GLY A 129 6.18 -13.81 9.73
N MET A 130 7.29 -14.46 9.33
CA MET A 130 7.79 -15.68 9.98
C MET A 130 8.09 -15.44 11.46
N MET A 131 8.78 -14.33 11.79
CA MET A 131 9.09 -13.97 13.18
C MET A 131 7.82 -13.78 14.04
N LEU A 132 6.78 -13.11 13.52
CA LEU A 132 5.52 -12.95 14.24
C LEU A 132 4.79 -14.28 14.43
N ASN A 133 4.87 -15.17 13.45
CA ASN A 133 4.30 -16.50 13.55
C ASN A 133 5.01 -17.33 14.65
N ASP A 134 6.33 -17.30 14.71
CA ASP A 134 7.11 -17.96 15.78
C ASP A 134 6.74 -17.42 17.17
N ILE A 135 6.56 -16.10 17.29
CA ILE A 135 6.10 -15.46 18.52
C ILE A 135 4.70 -15.95 18.90
N MET A 136 3.77 -16.08 17.94
CA MET A 136 2.41 -16.60 18.20
C MET A 136 2.44 -18.05 18.69
N VAL A 137 3.26 -18.90 18.07
CA VAL A 137 3.41 -20.31 18.48
C VAL A 137 3.95 -20.40 19.91
N GLU A 138 5.02 -19.66 20.22
CA GLU A 138 5.62 -19.63 21.57
C GLU A 138 4.61 -19.12 22.62
N ALA A 139 3.89 -18.05 22.31
CA ALA A 139 2.88 -17.50 23.19
C ALA A 139 1.67 -18.44 23.36
N GLY A 140 1.23 -19.08 22.27
CA GLY A 140 0.13 -20.04 22.27
C GLY A 140 0.44 -21.29 23.12
N GLN A 141 1.66 -21.81 23.03
CA GLN A 141 2.12 -22.93 23.87
C GLN A 141 2.11 -22.57 25.35
N THR A 142 2.40 -21.32 25.71
CA THR A 142 2.45 -20.85 27.09
C THR A 142 1.06 -20.57 27.64
N THR A 143 0.11 -20.13 26.84
CA THR A 143 -1.23 -19.67 27.27
C THR A 143 -2.35 -20.69 26.97
N GLY A 144 -2.11 -21.67 26.11
CA GLY A 144 -3.12 -22.60 25.60
C GLY A 144 -4.20 -21.95 24.70
N ILE A 145 -3.99 -20.68 24.30
CA ILE A 145 -4.93 -19.93 23.47
C ILE A 145 -4.40 -19.90 22.04
N GLY A 146 -5.16 -20.49 21.09
CA GLY A 146 -4.91 -20.38 19.67
C GLY A 146 -5.49 -19.08 19.07
N PRO A 147 -5.03 -18.65 17.89
CA PRO A 147 -5.64 -17.51 17.18
C PRO A 147 -7.03 -17.89 16.67
N ASP A 148 -8.00 -17.01 16.89
CA ASP A 148 -9.28 -17.08 16.19
C ASP A 148 -9.07 -16.57 14.76
N ILE A 149 -9.15 -17.49 13.80
CA ILE A 149 -8.83 -17.23 12.39
C ILE A 149 -9.84 -16.26 11.75
N GLU A 150 -11.10 -16.33 12.15
CA GLU A 150 -12.17 -15.51 11.58
C GLU A 150 -12.07 -14.06 12.08
N VAL A 151 -11.97 -13.88 13.40
CA VAL A 151 -11.78 -12.56 14.02
C VAL A 151 -10.49 -11.89 13.54
N ALA A 152 -9.40 -12.64 13.42
CA ALA A 152 -8.14 -12.12 12.88
C ALA A 152 -8.27 -11.65 11.42
N GLY A 153 -9.13 -12.32 10.63
CA GLY A 153 -9.41 -11.93 9.24
C GLY A 153 -10.20 -10.63 9.14
N GLU A 154 -11.22 -10.45 9.97
CA GLU A 154 -12.02 -9.23 10.01
C GLU A 154 -11.20 -8.02 10.49
N ASP A 155 -10.41 -8.20 11.53
CA ASP A 155 -9.54 -7.14 12.04
C ASP A 155 -8.46 -6.72 11.03
N ALA A 156 -7.90 -7.68 10.29
CA ALA A 156 -6.95 -7.39 9.22
C ALA A 156 -7.62 -6.57 8.08
N ARG A 157 -8.85 -6.94 7.70
CA ARG A 157 -9.62 -6.17 6.71
C ARG A 157 -9.85 -4.74 7.16
N LYS A 158 -10.29 -4.52 8.39
CA LYS A 158 -10.50 -3.17 8.94
C LYS A 158 -9.23 -2.32 8.83
N ILE A 159 -8.07 -2.90 9.16
CA ILE A 159 -6.78 -2.20 9.04
C ILE A 159 -6.50 -1.80 7.58
N LEU A 160 -6.72 -2.72 6.64
CA LEU A 160 -6.49 -2.48 5.21
C LEU A 160 -7.48 -1.46 4.62
N ASP A 161 -8.76 -1.55 4.95
CA ASP A 161 -9.81 -0.64 4.47
C ASP A 161 -9.60 0.78 4.99
N GLU A 162 -9.23 0.93 6.27
CA GLU A 162 -8.91 2.22 6.84
C GLU A 162 -7.63 2.82 6.23
N ALA A 163 -6.62 2.00 5.94
CA ALA A 163 -5.42 2.44 5.22
C ALA A 163 -5.77 2.90 3.81
N ALA A 164 -6.60 2.14 3.08
CA ALA A 164 -7.04 2.47 1.74
C ALA A 164 -7.80 3.81 1.68
N THR A 165 -8.70 4.05 2.64
CA THR A 165 -9.46 5.31 2.73
C THR A 165 -8.55 6.52 2.91
N VAL A 166 -7.58 6.41 3.81
CA VAL A 166 -6.61 7.51 4.06
C VAL A 166 -5.68 7.70 2.87
N ALA A 167 -5.24 6.61 2.24
CA ALA A 167 -4.39 6.68 1.06
C ALA A 167 -5.08 7.37 -0.12
N GLU A 168 -6.36 7.06 -0.37
CA GLU A 168 -7.14 7.71 -1.42
C GLU A 168 -7.22 9.23 -1.20
N GLN A 169 -7.44 9.67 0.03
CA GLN A 169 -7.44 11.08 0.36
C GLN A 169 -6.08 11.72 0.11
N ARG A 170 -4.99 11.12 0.59
CA ARG A 170 -3.62 11.62 0.38
C ARG A 170 -3.23 11.62 -1.11
N MET A 171 -3.73 10.67 -1.90
CA MET A 171 -3.51 10.63 -3.34
C MET A 171 -4.14 11.83 -4.04
N LYS A 172 -5.38 12.19 -3.70
CA LYS A 172 -6.05 13.38 -4.25
C LYS A 172 -5.30 14.67 -3.94
N GLU A 173 -4.71 14.76 -2.74
CA GLU A 173 -3.92 15.93 -2.32
C GLU A 173 -2.56 16.02 -3.03
N LYS A 174 -1.90 14.89 -3.24
CA LYS A 174 -0.54 14.84 -3.83
C LYS A 174 -0.51 14.86 -5.34
N PHE A 175 -1.53 14.30 -6.00
CA PHE A 175 -1.55 14.09 -7.44
C PHE A 175 -2.71 14.86 -8.08
N PRO A 176 -2.43 16.00 -8.73
CA PRO A 176 -3.47 16.80 -9.36
C PRO A 176 -4.16 16.03 -10.49
N GLU A 177 -5.47 16.25 -10.65
CA GLU A 177 -6.22 15.67 -11.75
C GLU A 177 -5.67 16.11 -13.09
N LEU A 178 -5.67 15.19 -14.07
CA LEU A 178 -5.36 15.55 -15.44
C LEU A 178 -6.44 16.52 -15.95
N PRO A 179 -6.08 17.63 -16.62
CA PRO A 179 -7.06 18.43 -17.29
C PRO A 179 -7.86 17.53 -18.24
N LEU A 180 -9.18 17.62 -18.18
CA LEU A 180 -10.07 16.87 -19.07
C LEU A 180 -9.63 17.11 -20.51
N LEU A 181 -8.98 16.12 -21.10
CA LEU A 181 -8.61 16.14 -22.50
C LEU A 181 -9.94 16.09 -23.26
N LYS A 182 -10.39 17.22 -23.84
CA LYS A 182 -11.55 17.21 -24.74
C LYS A 182 -11.26 16.17 -25.80
N GLN A 183 -12.08 15.13 -25.88
CA GLN A 183 -12.03 14.21 -27.00
C GLN A 183 -12.11 15.04 -28.29
N PRO A 184 -11.32 14.74 -29.33
CA PRO A 184 -11.50 15.36 -30.62
C PRO A 184 -12.97 15.17 -31.01
N GLN A 185 -13.68 16.26 -31.27
CA GLN A 185 -14.98 16.13 -31.89
C GLN A 185 -14.77 15.34 -33.17
N GLU A 186 -15.39 14.16 -33.28
CA GLU A 186 -15.53 13.48 -34.55
C GLU A 186 -16.08 14.50 -35.53
N TYR A 187 -15.26 14.85 -36.52
CA TYR A 187 -15.75 15.56 -37.71
C TYR A 187 -16.79 14.63 -38.31
N GLN A 188 -18.06 14.92 -38.07
CA GLN A 188 -19.13 14.42 -38.94
C GLN A 188 -18.82 14.98 -40.31
N GLU A 189 -18.21 14.14 -41.15
CA GLU A 189 -18.19 14.38 -42.57
C GLU A 189 -19.66 14.45 -43.04
N ASP A 190 -20.08 15.68 -43.32
CA ASP A 190 -21.33 15.99 -43.97
C ASP A 190 -21.22 15.48 -45.40
N LEU A 191 -21.46 14.18 -45.61
CA LEU A 191 -21.60 13.60 -46.95
C LEU A 191 -22.91 14.11 -47.53
N GLY A 192 -22.86 15.34 -48.03
CA GLY A 192 -23.88 15.91 -48.88
C GLY A 192 -23.95 15.08 -50.17
N TYR A 193 -24.82 14.09 -50.20
CA TYR A 193 -25.28 13.50 -51.44
C TYR A 193 -26.15 14.52 -52.18
N SER A 194 -25.53 15.28 -53.06
CA SER A 194 -26.25 16.03 -54.12
C SER A 194 -26.80 15.04 -55.10
N GLN A 195 -28.13 14.88 -55.12
CA GLN A 195 -28.84 14.22 -56.23
C GLN A 195 -28.86 15.13 -57.45
N TYR A 196 -28.30 14.63 -58.55
CA TYR A 196 -28.77 14.95 -59.89
C TYR A 196 -28.88 13.65 -60.70
#